data_23364dc8f32dbc37a257c2fd99b07b3e
#
_entry.id   23364dc8f32dbc37a257c2fd99b07b3e
#
_cell.length_a   1.000
_cell.length_b   1.000
_cell.length_c   1.000
_cell.angle_alpha   90.00
_cell.angle_beta   90.00
_cell.angle_gamma   90.00
#
_symmetry.space_group_name_H-M   'P 1'
#
loop_
_entity.id
_entity.type
_entity.pdbx_description
1 polymer ?
#
loop_
_entity_poly.entity_id
_entity_poly.type
_entity_poly.pdbx_seq_one_letter_code
_entity_poly.pdbx_strand_id
1 'polypeptide(L)'
;VSSQGIVTASTVGWSRPQWEQFTGVADLGEGLTEWSPGCGSLSVDPAHADTLAVRFGSSTLHSRRVELASLEDEWEAMWNRGWSDGLPVVPPTQARVLRMLEGTSRDPSEVIAVVPPSLVECSVEKIAVNAVMAGCTPEYLPVVIAAVQASCNDEFNMHGVLATTMSVGPVLVVNGPIAARIAMNSALNALGQGNRANSTIGRALQLVVRNVGGGRPGEVDRATLGSPAKVGFCFAENEVNSPWGSLATSRGWREDQSTVTVFAGESPRIFVDQRSRNPESLIRHLAQALRVTGSPRMLLGIDAMLVLSPEHMARFVDAGWGRNDFMAALGEELLINSEEVLSGADGIAEGLPTAAAGRKVPKFRDEGLLVVQAGGDAGLFSAIITGWSNGPGGSDPVTHEITP
;
A
#
# COMPACT_ATOMS: atom_id res chain seq x y z
N VAL A 1 11.97 -19.50 -28.24
CA VAL A 1 12.99 -18.72 -27.56
C VAL A 1 13.97 -19.70 -26.99
N SER A 2 15.14 -19.78 -27.61
CA SER A 2 16.20 -20.74 -27.31
C SER A 2 16.76 -20.46 -25.91
N SER A 3 17.41 -21.47 -25.33
CA SER A 3 18.26 -21.35 -24.15
C SER A 3 19.24 -20.16 -24.16
N GLN A 4 19.21 -19.36 -25.18
CA GLN A 4 19.88 -18.07 -25.34
C GLN A 4 19.28 -16.94 -24.50
N GLY A 5 18.06 -17.06 -23.99
CA GLY A 5 17.51 -16.05 -23.09
C GLY A 5 18.29 -15.90 -21.78
N ILE A 6 18.95 -16.94 -21.38
CA ILE A 6 19.83 -16.95 -20.20
C ILE A 6 21.23 -16.40 -20.55
N VAL A 7 21.63 -16.46 -21.79
CA VAL A 7 22.89 -15.86 -22.28
C VAL A 7 22.83 -14.33 -22.21
N THR A 8 21.67 -13.75 -22.06
CA THR A 8 21.55 -12.32 -21.73
C THR A 8 22.16 -11.95 -20.38
N ALA A 9 22.37 -12.90 -19.47
CA ALA A 9 23.15 -12.64 -18.26
C ALA A 9 24.61 -12.30 -18.59
N SER A 10 25.17 -12.84 -19.67
CA SER A 10 26.50 -12.48 -20.16
C SER A 10 26.55 -11.12 -20.84
N THR A 11 25.43 -10.66 -21.39
CA THR A 11 25.30 -9.31 -21.96
C THR A 11 25.09 -8.23 -20.90
N VAL A 12 24.80 -8.59 -19.64
CA VAL A 12 24.69 -7.67 -18.50
C VAL A 12 26.04 -7.49 -17.79
N GLY A 13 27.13 -7.99 -18.34
CA GLY A 13 28.48 -7.73 -17.85
C GLY A 13 28.92 -8.55 -16.63
N TRP A 14 28.29 -9.66 -16.34
CA TRP A 14 28.69 -10.56 -15.25
C TRP A 14 29.88 -11.41 -15.65
N SER A 15 30.97 -11.31 -14.89
CA SER A 15 32.11 -12.18 -15.08
C SER A 15 31.84 -13.61 -14.60
N ARG A 16 32.47 -14.64 -15.21
CA ARG A 16 32.31 -16.02 -14.82
C ARG A 16 32.50 -16.29 -13.30
N PRO A 17 33.43 -15.65 -12.58
CA PRO A 17 33.55 -15.82 -11.14
C PRO A 17 32.33 -15.27 -10.34
N GLN A 18 31.67 -14.23 -10.81
CA GLN A 18 30.47 -13.71 -10.16
C GLN A 18 29.26 -14.62 -10.36
N TRP A 19 29.19 -15.24 -11.52
CA TRP A 19 28.17 -16.25 -11.82
C TRP A 19 28.31 -17.47 -10.91
N GLU A 20 29.53 -17.98 -10.73
CA GLU A 20 29.84 -19.12 -9.87
C GLU A 20 29.51 -18.84 -8.39
N GLN A 21 29.67 -17.61 -7.94
CA GLN A 21 29.25 -17.17 -6.59
C GLN A 21 27.74 -17.22 -6.36
N PHE A 22 26.95 -17.04 -7.41
CA PHE A 22 25.49 -17.09 -7.31
C PHE A 22 24.89 -18.48 -7.51
N THR A 23 25.56 -19.35 -8.21
CA THR A 23 25.07 -20.72 -8.49
C THR A 23 25.41 -21.71 -7.39
N GLY A 24 26.29 -21.36 -6.45
CA GLY A 24 26.75 -22.28 -5.42
C GLY A 24 27.54 -23.50 -5.96
N VAL A 25 27.88 -23.51 -7.24
CA VAL A 25 28.73 -24.52 -7.85
C VAL A 25 30.18 -24.05 -7.71
N ALA A 26 30.66 -24.02 -6.48
CA ALA A 26 32.09 -24.00 -6.24
C ALA A 26 32.68 -25.37 -6.68
N ASP A 27 33.75 -25.28 -7.45
CA ASP A 27 34.65 -26.35 -7.91
C ASP A 27 34.52 -27.66 -7.12
N LEU A 28 33.65 -28.53 -7.59
CA LEU A 28 33.49 -29.88 -7.08
C LEU A 28 34.56 -30.72 -7.73
N GLY A 29 35.79 -30.72 -7.22
CA GLY A 29 36.97 -31.37 -7.71
C GLY A 29 36.74 -32.61 -8.58
N GLU A 30 37.69 -32.92 -9.48
CA GLU A 30 37.63 -34.04 -10.40
C GLU A 30 37.17 -35.34 -9.70
N GLY A 31 35.96 -35.80 -9.99
CA GLY A 31 35.42 -37.06 -9.50
C GLY A 31 33.99 -37.08 -8.99
N LEU A 32 33.33 -35.93 -8.78
CA LEU A 32 31.92 -35.89 -8.39
C LEU A 32 31.05 -35.66 -9.63
N THR A 33 30.52 -36.71 -10.20
CA THR A 33 29.62 -36.66 -11.36
C THR A 33 28.18 -36.35 -10.97
N GLU A 34 27.83 -36.46 -9.70
CA GLU A 34 26.50 -36.08 -9.15
C GLU A 34 26.69 -35.52 -7.75
N TRP A 35 26.19 -34.30 -7.55
CA TRP A 35 26.10 -33.72 -6.22
C TRP A 35 24.92 -34.34 -5.49
N SER A 36 25.21 -35.11 -4.46
CA SER A 36 24.19 -35.63 -3.56
C SER A 36 24.25 -34.87 -2.24
N PRO A 37 23.22 -34.08 -1.87
CA PRO A 37 23.23 -33.34 -0.61
C PRO A 37 23.36 -34.34 0.56
N GLY A 38 24.33 -34.13 1.41
CA GLY A 38 24.43 -34.85 2.68
C GLY A 38 23.29 -34.47 3.63
N CYS A 39 23.10 -35.22 4.72
CA CYS A 39 22.04 -35.04 5.68
C CYS A 39 21.96 -33.59 6.24
N GLY A 40 23.09 -32.89 6.40
CA GLY A 40 23.17 -31.52 6.83
C GLY A 40 22.72 -30.49 5.78
N SER A 41 22.99 -30.78 4.49
CA SER A 41 22.57 -29.90 3.40
C SER A 41 21.08 -30.03 3.10
N LEU A 42 20.48 -31.20 3.31
CA LEU A 42 19.02 -31.39 3.21
C LEU A 42 18.24 -30.63 4.28
N SER A 43 18.82 -30.46 5.48
CA SER A 43 18.19 -29.66 6.55
C SER A 43 18.29 -28.15 6.33
N VAL A 44 19.16 -27.71 5.42
CA VAL A 44 19.38 -26.29 5.08
C VAL A 44 18.72 -25.91 3.74
N ASP A 45 18.38 -26.91 2.91
CA ASP A 45 17.66 -26.68 1.67
C ASP A 45 16.23 -26.21 1.96
N PRO A 46 15.85 -25.00 1.55
CA PRO A 46 14.51 -24.46 1.78
C PRO A 46 13.39 -25.41 1.31
N ALA A 47 13.56 -26.08 0.18
CA ALA A 47 12.58 -27.04 -0.34
C ALA A 47 12.41 -28.26 0.59
N HIS A 48 13.47 -28.71 1.25
CA HIS A 48 13.41 -29.81 2.21
C HIS A 48 12.88 -29.37 3.58
N ALA A 49 13.26 -28.18 4.03
CA ALA A 49 12.68 -27.60 5.25
C ALA A 49 11.17 -27.44 5.11
N ASP A 50 10.72 -26.97 3.94
CA ASP A 50 9.32 -26.86 3.59
C ASP A 50 8.60 -28.23 3.59
N THR A 51 9.25 -29.26 3.06
CA THR A 51 8.70 -30.64 3.06
C THR A 51 8.58 -31.20 4.47
N LEU A 52 9.54 -30.91 5.35
CA LEU A 52 9.51 -31.34 6.75
C LEU A 52 8.42 -30.61 7.53
N ALA A 53 8.24 -29.30 7.32
CA ALA A 53 7.15 -28.54 7.93
C ALA A 53 5.77 -29.08 7.54
N VAL A 54 5.59 -29.50 6.27
CA VAL A 54 4.36 -30.14 5.80
C VAL A 54 4.14 -31.52 6.41
N ARG A 55 5.21 -32.32 6.60
CA ARG A 55 5.11 -33.68 7.14
C ARG A 55 4.89 -33.74 8.65
N PHE A 56 5.48 -32.83 9.38
CA PHE A 56 5.54 -32.88 10.85
C PHE A 56 4.83 -31.72 11.52
N GLY A 57 4.36 -30.72 10.77
CA GLY A 57 3.56 -29.63 11.28
C GLY A 57 2.18 -30.12 11.73
N SER A 58 1.77 -29.71 12.91
CA SER A 58 0.46 -30.09 13.49
C SER A 58 -0.73 -29.28 12.95
N SER A 59 -0.48 -28.23 12.16
CA SER A 59 -1.55 -27.38 11.63
C SER A 59 -2.10 -27.93 10.32
N THR A 60 -3.39 -28.16 10.28
CA THR A 60 -4.15 -28.48 9.06
C THR A 60 -4.60 -27.18 8.41
N LEU A 61 -4.15 -26.94 7.16
CA LEU A 61 -4.67 -25.87 6.32
C LEU A 61 -6.02 -26.28 5.74
N HIS A 62 -6.96 -25.35 5.69
CA HIS A 62 -8.35 -25.57 5.22
C HIS A 62 -8.61 -25.05 3.80
N SER A 63 -7.73 -24.24 3.24
CA SER A 63 -7.84 -23.72 1.87
C SER A 63 -7.82 -24.84 0.84
N ARG A 64 -8.65 -24.70 -0.21
CA ARG A 64 -8.72 -25.68 -1.31
C ARG A 64 -7.37 -25.86 -1.97
N ARG A 65 -6.90 -27.09 -2.05
CA ARG A 65 -5.67 -27.46 -2.78
C ARG A 65 -5.99 -27.71 -4.26
N VAL A 66 -5.10 -27.26 -5.12
CA VAL A 66 -5.13 -27.52 -6.54
C VAL A 66 -3.80 -28.14 -6.93
N GLU A 67 -3.86 -29.33 -7.52
CA GLU A 67 -2.70 -29.99 -8.08
C GLU A 67 -2.48 -29.47 -9.50
N LEU A 68 -1.23 -29.13 -9.83
CA LEU A 68 -0.79 -28.74 -11.15
C LEU A 68 -0.14 -29.95 -11.83
N ALA A 69 -0.35 -30.12 -13.12
CA ALA A 69 0.37 -31.13 -13.89
C ALA A 69 1.87 -30.80 -13.91
N SER A 70 2.72 -31.82 -13.94
CA SER A 70 4.19 -31.66 -13.86
C SER A 70 4.81 -30.79 -14.96
N LEU A 71 4.11 -30.58 -16.07
CA LEU A 71 4.51 -29.73 -17.20
C LEU A 71 3.72 -28.40 -17.27
N GLU A 72 2.80 -28.16 -16.35
CA GLU A 72 2.02 -26.91 -16.30
C GLU A 72 2.92 -25.82 -15.68
N ASP A 73 3.05 -24.68 -16.38
CA ASP A 73 3.73 -23.53 -15.85
C ASP A 73 2.91 -22.95 -14.67
N GLU A 74 3.53 -22.83 -13.51
CA GLU A 74 2.87 -22.38 -12.28
C GLU A 74 2.32 -20.95 -12.40
N TRP A 75 3.03 -20.08 -13.11
CA TRP A 75 2.59 -18.70 -13.35
C TRP A 75 1.35 -18.67 -14.25
N GLU A 76 1.40 -19.36 -15.39
CA GLU A 76 0.26 -19.44 -16.31
C GLU A 76 -0.95 -20.10 -15.64
N ALA A 77 -0.72 -21.11 -14.81
CA ALA A 77 -1.77 -21.75 -14.02
C ALA A 77 -2.47 -20.79 -13.06
N MET A 78 -1.73 -19.88 -12.39
CA MET A 78 -2.30 -18.86 -11.51
C MET A 78 -3.06 -17.81 -12.30
N TRP A 79 -2.50 -17.36 -13.42
CA TRP A 79 -3.14 -16.40 -14.32
C TRP A 79 -4.44 -16.93 -14.89
N ASN A 80 -4.42 -18.13 -15.49
CA ASN A 80 -5.59 -18.76 -16.12
C ASN A 80 -6.74 -19.02 -15.14
N ARG A 81 -6.45 -19.18 -13.84
CA ARG A 81 -7.45 -19.31 -12.78
C ARG A 81 -7.92 -17.94 -12.25
N GLY A 82 -7.40 -16.85 -12.78
CA GLY A 82 -7.76 -15.49 -12.37
C GLY A 82 -7.28 -15.08 -10.98
N TRP A 83 -6.26 -15.76 -10.43
CA TRP A 83 -5.72 -15.49 -9.11
C TRP A 83 -4.65 -14.39 -9.10
N SER A 84 -4.07 -14.09 -10.25
CA SER A 84 -3.09 -13.01 -10.42
C SER A 84 -3.77 -11.69 -10.80
N ASP A 85 -3.11 -10.61 -10.44
CA ASP A 85 -3.41 -9.21 -10.79
C ASP A 85 -2.78 -8.77 -12.13
N GLY A 86 -2.18 -9.70 -12.87
CA GLY A 86 -1.44 -9.43 -14.11
C GLY A 86 0.07 -9.47 -13.94
N LEU A 87 0.56 -9.49 -12.72
CA LEU A 87 1.97 -9.67 -12.40
C LEU A 87 2.25 -11.09 -11.92
N PRO A 88 3.47 -11.62 -12.09
CA PRO A 88 3.86 -12.90 -11.52
C PRO A 88 3.56 -12.97 -10.03
N VAL A 89 3.08 -14.13 -9.58
CA VAL A 89 2.79 -14.41 -8.17
C VAL A 89 3.65 -15.55 -7.69
N VAL A 90 4.02 -15.53 -6.42
CA VAL A 90 4.71 -16.66 -5.79
C VAL A 90 3.68 -17.76 -5.53
N PRO A 91 3.89 -19.00 -6.04
CA PRO A 91 2.99 -20.10 -5.79
C PRO A 91 2.80 -20.34 -4.28
N PRO A 92 1.57 -20.29 -3.76
CA PRO A 92 1.28 -20.45 -2.33
C PRO A 92 1.26 -21.95 -1.96
N THR A 93 2.42 -22.60 -2.03
CA THR A 93 2.55 -24.00 -1.60
C THR A 93 2.24 -24.13 -0.11
N GLN A 94 1.79 -25.30 0.34
CA GLN A 94 1.48 -25.54 1.74
C GLN A 94 2.65 -25.13 2.67
N ALA A 95 3.87 -25.45 2.29
CA ALA A 95 5.05 -25.11 3.05
C ALA A 95 5.29 -23.60 3.17
N ARG A 96 5.09 -22.85 2.07
CA ARG A 96 5.22 -21.38 2.08
C ARG A 96 4.12 -20.72 2.93
N VAL A 97 2.91 -21.27 2.88
CA VAL A 97 1.80 -20.75 3.69
C VAL A 97 2.04 -21.03 5.18
N LEU A 98 2.49 -22.24 5.55
CA LEU A 98 2.85 -22.55 6.93
C LEU A 98 3.97 -21.64 7.46
N ARG A 99 5.01 -21.41 6.65
CA ARG A 99 6.07 -20.45 7.01
C ARG A 99 5.52 -19.02 7.15
N MET A 100 4.63 -18.59 6.27
CA MET A 100 4.00 -17.26 6.36
C MET A 100 3.24 -17.10 7.67
N LEU A 101 2.54 -18.13 8.12
CA LEU A 101 1.79 -18.15 9.37
C LEU A 101 2.67 -18.05 10.63
N GLU A 102 3.96 -18.34 10.55
CA GLU A 102 4.91 -18.10 11.65
C GLU A 102 5.07 -16.61 12.00
N GLY A 103 4.63 -15.71 11.11
CA GLY A 103 4.66 -14.27 11.33
C GLY A 103 3.58 -13.73 12.26
N THR A 104 2.66 -14.57 12.75
CA THR A 104 1.60 -14.17 13.67
C THR A 104 1.32 -15.27 14.70
N SER A 105 0.83 -14.87 15.87
CA SER A 105 0.35 -15.81 16.90
C SER A 105 -1.13 -16.16 16.75
N ARG A 106 -1.83 -15.57 15.77
CA ARG A 106 -3.27 -15.76 15.55
C ARG A 106 -3.55 -17.14 14.94
N ASP A 107 -4.71 -17.69 15.29
CA ASP A 107 -5.14 -18.98 14.73
C ASP A 107 -5.37 -18.88 13.22
N PRO A 108 -4.84 -19.80 12.40
CA PRO A 108 -5.05 -19.78 10.95
C PRO A 108 -6.51 -19.76 10.50
N SER A 109 -7.41 -20.37 11.29
CA SER A 109 -8.85 -20.43 11.00
C SER A 109 -9.63 -19.20 11.49
N GLU A 110 -8.98 -18.34 12.28
CA GLU A 110 -9.62 -17.11 12.79
C GLU A 110 -10.10 -16.23 11.65
N VAL A 111 -11.40 -15.88 11.65
CA VAL A 111 -11.98 -14.97 10.68
C VAL A 111 -11.62 -13.53 11.03
N ILE A 112 -10.88 -12.88 10.18
CA ILE A 112 -10.39 -11.50 10.36
C ILE A 112 -11.42 -10.47 9.90
N ALA A 113 -12.06 -10.75 8.79
CA ALA A 113 -13.01 -9.85 8.16
C ALA A 113 -13.94 -10.58 7.19
N VAL A 114 -15.00 -9.91 6.80
CA VAL A 114 -15.85 -10.27 5.66
C VAL A 114 -15.50 -9.33 4.51
N VAL A 115 -14.97 -9.87 3.43
CA VAL A 115 -14.36 -9.06 2.36
C VAL A 115 -15.38 -8.71 1.28
N PRO A 116 -15.67 -7.40 1.06
CA PRO A 116 -16.48 -6.97 -0.07
C PRO A 116 -15.77 -7.20 -1.42
N PRO A 117 -16.51 -7.29 -2.53
CA PRO A 117 -17.95 -7.16 -2.66
C PRO A 117 -18.72 -8.46 -2.41
N SER A 118 -18.07 -9.62 -2.49
CA SER A 118 -18.76 -10.93 -2.37
C SER A 118 -19.09 -11.32 -0.93
N LEU A 119 -18.67 -10.54 0.05
CA LEU A 119 -18.92 -10.74 1.48
C LEU A 119 -18.49 -12.14 1.96
N VAL A 120 -17.30 -12.56 1.54
CA VAL A 120 -16.72 -13.84 1.92
C VAL A 120 -15.86 -13.69 3.17
N GLU A 121 -16.03 -14.59 4.13
CA GLU A 121 -15.16 -14.67 5.32
C GLU A 121 -13.71 -14.87 4.92
N CYS A 122 -12.84 -14.04 5.47
CA CYS A 122 -11.40 -14.06 5.25
C CYS A 122 -10.69 -14.45 6.54
N SER A 123 -10.17 -15.67 6.58
CA SER A 123 -9.36 -16.15 7.68
C SER A 123 -7.92 -15.69 7.58
N VAL A 124 -7.16 -15.81 8.68
CA VAL A 124 -5.71 -15.59 8.73
C VAL A 124 -4.99 -16.41 7.65
N GLU A 125 -5.40 -17.68 7.46
CA GLU A 125 -4.85 -18.54 6.40
C GLU A 125 -5.06 -17.96 5.00
N LYS A 126 -6.26 -17.45 4.69
CA LYS A 126 -6.54 -16.84 3.38
C LYS A 126 -5.70 -15.58 3.15
N ILE A 127 -5.47 -14.79 4.21
CA ILE A 127 -4.57 -13.63 4.14
C ILE A 127 -3.13 -14.11 3.89
N ALA A 128 -2.65 -15.13 4.62
CA ALA A 128 -1.32 -15.70 4.45
C ALA A 128 -1.09 -16.23 3.03
N VAL A 129 -2.06 -16.91 2.43
CA VAL A 129 -2.03 -17.37 1.03
C VAL A 129 -1.76 -16.18 0.10
N ASN A 130 -2.52 -15.10 0.22
CA ASN A 130 -2.37 -13.92 -0.65
C ASN A 130 -1.09 -13.13 -0.34
N ALA A 131 -0.63 -13.11 0.91
CA ALA A 131 0.66 -12.53 1.28
C ALA A 131 1.84 -13.29 0.65
N VAL A 132 1.79 -14.63 0.63
CA VAL A 132 2.77 -15.45 -0.12
C VAL A 132 2.71 -15.09 -1.60
N MET A 133 1.53 -15.06 -2.21
CA MET A 133 1.36 -14.75 -3.63
C MET A 133 1.92 -13.37 -3.99
N ALA A 134 1.77 -12.39 -3.10
CA ALA A 134 2.33 -11.05 -3.28
C ALA A 134 3.86 -11.00 -3.13
N GLY A 135 4.48 -12.00 -2.49
CA GLY A 135 5.90 -12.05 -2.21
C GLY A 135 6.31 -11.46 -0.85
N CYS A 136 5.38 -11.38 0.11
CA CYS A 136 5.67 -10.97 1.48
C CYS A 136 6.64 -11.93 2.19
N THR A 137 7.25 -11.47 3.28
CA THR A 137 7.90 -12.31 4.28
C THR A 137 6.98 -12.49 5.50
N PRO A 138 7.23 -13.48 6.36
CA PRO A 138 6.38 -13.70 7.55
C PRO A 138 6.23 -12.46 8.43
N GLU A 139 7.27 -11.67 8.60
CA GLU A 139 7.29 -10.47 9.43
C GLU A 139 6.32 -9.37 8.94
N TYR A 140 5.87 -9.46 7.67
CA TYR A 140 4.91 -8.50 7.10
C TYR A 140 3.45 -8.89 7.35
N LEU A 141 3.21 -10.16 7.71
CA LEU A 141 1.84 -10.69 7.85
C LEU A 141 0.97 -9.91 8.85
N PRO A 142 1.47 -9.47 10.03
CA PRO A 142 0.67 -8.65 10.95
C PRO A 142 0.19 -7.35 10.33
N VAL A 143 1.01 -6.71 9.48
CA VAL A 143 0.62 -5.47 8.77
C VAL A 143 -0.46 -5.76 7.74
N VAL A 144 -0.35 -6.87 7.01
CA VAL A 144 -1.38 -7.26 6.02
C VAL A 144 -2.70 -7.58 6.71
N ILE A 145 -2.67 -8.29 7.85
CA ILE A 145 -3.87 -8.59 8.65
C ILE A 145 -4.57 -7.28 9.08
N ALA A 146 -3.83 -6.36 9.68
CA ALA A 146 -4.37 -5.08 10.12
C ALA A 146 -4.90 -4.24 8.94
N ALA A 147 -4.22 -4.27 7.78
CA ALA A 147 -4.69 -3.60 6.58
C ALA A 147 -6.01 -4.18 6.04
N VAL A 148 -6.19 -5.51 6.12
CA VAL A 148 -7.46 -6.16 5.76
C VAL A 148 -8.56 -5.75 6.74
N GLN A 149 -8.29 -5.73 8.05
CA GLN A 149 -9.25 -5.27 9.07
C GLN A 149 -9.69 -3.83 8.82
N ALA A 150 -8.73 -2.92 8.61
CA ALA A 150 -9.03 -1.52 8.34
C ALA A 150 -9.81 -1.32 7.04
N SER A 151 -9.43 -2.04 5.97
CA SER A 151 -10.08 -1.93 4.65
C SER A 151 -11.48 -2.54 4.60
N CYS A 152 -11.79 -3.49 5.48
CA CYS A 152 -13.11 -4.11 5.57
C CYS A 152 -13.99 -3.45 6.66
N ASN A 153 -13.53 -2.37 7.28
CA ASN A 153 -14.36 -1.54 8.16
C ASN A 153 -15.40 -0.79 7.33
N ASP A 154 -16.61 -0.67 7.87
CA ASP A 154 -17.73 -0.01 7.19
C ASP A 154 -17.45 1.46 6.84
N GLU A 155 -16.66 2.17 7.66
CA GLU A 155 -16.27 3.56 7.42
C GLU A 155 -15.36 3.69 6.19
N PHE A 156 -14.48 2.72 5.94
CA PHE A 156 -13.65 2.71 4.73
C PHE A 156 -14.46 2.42 3.47
N ASN A 157 -15.57 1.69 3.60
CA ASN A 157 -16.48 1.37 2.51
C ASN A 157 -15.78 0.78 1.26
N MET A 158 -15.06 -0.33 1.43
CA MET A 158 -14.36 -1.00 0.32
C MET A 158 -15.28 -1.29 -0.86
N HIS A 159 -16.56 -1.62 -0.61
CA HIS A 159 -17.53 -1.86 -1.69
C HIS A 159 -17.70 -0.62 -2.57
N GLY A 160 -17.91 0.55 -1.95
CA GLY A 160 -18.01 1.82 -2.67
C GLY A 160 -16.72 2.19 -3.39
N VAL A 161 -15.56 1.98 -2.76
CA VAL A 161 -14.22 2.20 -3.36
C VAL A 161 -14.00 1.34 -4.62
N LEU A 162 -14.58 0.14 -4.67
CA LEU A 162 -14.53 -0.70 -5.87
C LEU A 162 -15.56 -0.27 -6.92
N ALA A 163 -16.79 0.03 -6.49
CA ALA A 163 -17.91 0.31 -7.38
C ALA A 163 -17.85 1.70 -8.03
N THR A 164 -17.08 2.63 -7.47
CA THR A 164 -16.94 3.98 -8.05
C THR A 164 -16.23 3.97 -9.40
N THR A 165 -16.57 4.93 -10.23
CA THR A 165 -15.87 5.19 -11.49
C THR A 165 -14.57 5.98 -11.30
N MET A 166 -14.32 6.55 -10.12
CA MET A 166 -13.02 7.16 -9.78
C MET A 166 -11.92 6.10 -9.69
N SER A 167 -10.71 6.52 -10.00
CA SER A 167 -9.54 5.63 -10.04
C SER A 167 -8.87 5.48 -8.65
N VAL A 168 -9.68 5.36 -7.60
CA VAL A 168 -9.19 5.23 -6.21
C VAL A 168 -9.03 3.78 -5.81
N GLY A 169 -8.14 3.54 -4.86
CA GLY A 169 -7.91 2.27 -4.20
C GLY A 169 -7.32 2.46 -2.81
N PRO A 170 -7.12 1.39 -2.04
CA PRO A 170 -6.49 1.49 -0.73
C PRO A 170 -5.05 2.00 -0.81
N VAL A 171 -4.77 3.08 -0.12
CA VAL A 171 -3.44 3.62 0.16
C VAL A 171 -3.14 3.33 1.62
N LEU A 172 -2.04 2.65 1.90
CA LEU A 172 -1.63 2.25 3.24
C LEU A 172 -0.50 3.14 3.75
N VAL A 173 -0.70 3.77 4.89
CA VAL A 173 0.36 4.46 5.63
C VAL A 173 0.65 3.68 6.90
N VAL A 174 1.91 3.23 7.06
CA VAL A 174 2.34 2.45 8.21
C VAL A 174 3.11 3.36 9.18
N ASN A 175 2.70 3.32 10.44
CA ASN A 175 3.27 4.09 11.53
C ASN A 175 3.78 3.19 12.67
N GLY A 176 4.69 3.75 13.47
CA GLY A 176 5.21 3.15 14.69
C GLY A 176 6.36 2.17 14.47
N PRO A 177 6.78 1.48 15.54
CA PRO A 177 8.01 0.68 15.57
C PRO A 177 8.08 -0.44 14.52
N ILE A 178 6.94 -0.94 14.05
CA ILE A 178 6.88 -1.99 13.03
C ILE A 178 7.56 -1.56 11.74
N ALA A 179 7.40 -0.29 11.32
CA ALA A 179 7.96 0.20 10.07
C ALA A 179 9.49 0.01 10.01
N ALA A 180 10.18 0.37 11.08
CA ALA A 180 11.63 0.16 11.21
C ALA A 180 11.98 -1.33 11.31
N ARG A 181 11.21 -2.10 12.12
CA ARG A 181 11.45 -3.54 12.34
C ARG A 181 11.43 -4.35 11.06
N ILE A 182 10.53 -4.03 10.12
CA ILE A 182 10.41 -4.72 8.83
C ILE A 182 11.11 -3.97 7.68
N ALA A 183 11.94 -2.98 8.02
CA ALA A 183 12.73 -2.19 7.08
C ALA A 183 11.91 -1.54 5.95
N MET A 184 10.74 -0.97 6.29
CA MET A 184 9.98 -0.17 5.34
C MET A 184 10.73 1.10 4.95
N ASN A 185 10.55 1.53 3.71
CA ASN A 185 11.13 2.77 3.21
C ASN A 185 10.19 3.95 3.42
N SER A 186 10.64 4.95 4.15
CA SER A 186 9.97 6.25 4.34
C SER A 186 10.75 7.42 3.76
N ALA A 187 11.96 7.15 3.23
CA ALA A 187 12.91 8.14 2.73
C ALA A 187 12.87 8.24 1.19
N LEU A 188 14.03 8.39 0.56
CA LEU A 188 14.16 8.52 -0.89
C LEU A 188 13.36 7.42 -1.63
N ASN A 189 12.50 7.85 -2.57
CA ASN A 189 11.63 6.96 -3.34
C ASN A 189 10.58 6.17 -2.51
N ALA A 190 10.16 6.71 -1.37
CA ALA A 190 9.20 6.04 -0.46
C ALA A 190 7.89 5.63 -1.15
N LEU A 191 7.40 6.43 -2.08
CA LEU A 191 6.16 6.15 -2.83
C LEU A 191 6.38 5.33 -4.11
N GLY A 192 7.63 4.96 -4.38
CA GLY A 192 8.01 4.22 -5.59
C GLY A 192 8.31 2.74 -5.32
N GLN A 193 8.97 2.13 -6.29
CA GLN A 193 9.39 0.74 -6.25
C GLN A 193 10.74 0.56 -5.50
N GLY A 194 11.12 -0.68 -5.19
CA GLY A 194 12.47 -1.03 -4.72
C GLY A 194 12.52 -1.50 -3.27
N ASN A 195 11.54 -1.15 -2.44
CA ASN A 195 11.43 -1.72 -1.09
C ASN A 195 10.42 -2.87 -1.09
N ARG A 196 10.84 -4.04 -0.60
CA ARG A 196 10.01 -5.23 -0.61
C ARG A 196 8.75 -5.07 0.26
N ALA A 197 8.88 -4.54 1.47
CA ALA A 197 7.75 -4.36 2.38
C ALA A 197 6.71 -3.40 1.78
N ASN A 198 7.14 -2.20 1.33
CA ASN A 198 6.25 -1.23 0.70
C ASN A 198 5.50 -1.83 -0.50
N SER A 199 6.22 -2.54 -1.38
CA SER A 199 5.64 -3.09 -2.61
C SER A 199 4.69 -4.26 -2.35
N THR A 200 5.07 -5.19 -1.44
CA THR A 200 4.34 -6.45 -1.29
C THR A 200 3.18 -6.38 -0.33
N ILE A 201 3.23 -5.54 0.71
CA ILE A 201 2.14 -5.38 1.68
C ILE A 201 0.90 -4.80 1.00
N GLY A 202 1.03 -3.69 0.26
CA GLY A 202 -0.08 -3.11 -0.48
C GLY A 202 -0.65 -4.06 -1.53
N ARG A 203 0.21 -4.80 -2.23
CA ARG A 203 -0.20 -5.82 -3.20
C ARG A 203 -0.92 -7.00 -2.55
N ALA A 204 -0.49 -7.43 -1.36
CA ALA A 204 -1.14 -8.52 -0.63
C ALA A 204 -2.60 -8.16 -0.27
N LEU A 205 -2.85 -6.94 0.21
CA LEU A 205 -4.21 -6.44 0.41
C LEU A 205 -5.04 -6.50 -0.88
N GLN A 206 -4.51 -5.99 -2.00
CA GLN A 206 -5.23 -6.01 -3.28
C GLN A 206 -5.52 -7.44 -3.76
N LEU A 207 -4.60 -8.38 -3.56
CA LEU A 207 -4.85 -9.80 -3.87
C LEU A 207 -5.92 -10.41 -2.95
N VAL A 208 -6.00 -10.03 -1.67
CA VAL A 208 -7.10 -10.45 -0.78
C VAL A 208 -8.43 -9.92 -1.30
N VAL A 209 -8.52 -8.63 -1.62
CA VAL A 209 -9.74 -8.02 -2.18
C VAL A 209 -10.16 -8.71 -3.48
N ARG A 210 -9.19 -9.03 -4.36
CA ARG A 210 -9.44 -9.73 -5.62
C ARG A 210 -9.85 -11.19 -5.44
N ASN A 211 -9.08 -11.95 -4.65
CA ASN A 211 -9.20 -13.42 -4.61
C ASN A 211 -10.22 -13.91 -3.58
N VAL A 212 -10.42 -13.17 -2.49
CA VAL A 212 -11.40 -13.48 -1.46
C VAL A 212 -12.67 -12.69 -1.68
N GLY A 213 -12.56 -11.38 -1.88
CA GLY A 213 -13.70 -10.49 -2.08
C GLY A 213 -14.29 -10.52 -3.48
N GLY A 214 -13.53 -10.95 -4.50
CA GLY A 214 -14.00 -10.93 -5.90
C GLY A 214 -13.97 -9.54 -6.55
N GLY A 215 -13.25 -8.58 -5.98
CA GLY A 215 -13.07 -7.22 -6.51
C GLY A 215 -12.18 -7.20 -7.75
N ARG A 216 -12.76 -7.47 -8.93
CA ARG A 216 -12.02 -7.57 -10.19
C ARG A 216 -12.32 -6.42 -11.13
N PRO A 217 -11.30 -5.89 -11.84
CA PRO A 217 -11.47 -4.88 -12.86
C PRO A 217 -12.45 -5.32 -13.95
N GLY A 218 -13.36 -4.41 -14.33
CA GLY A 218 -14.39 -4.67 -15.32
C GLY A 218 -15.62 -5.43 -14.80
N GLU A 219 -15.54 -6.03 -13.62
CA GLU A 219 -16.67 -6.64 -12.91
C GLU A 219 -17.24 -5.64 -11.89
N VAL A 220 -16.89 -5.77 -10.61
CA VAL A 220 -17.30 -4.82 -9.55
C VAL A 220 -16.37 -3.63 -9.46
N ASP A 221 -15.09 -3.78 -9.74
CA ASP A 221 -14.17 -2.65 -9.85
C ASP A 221 -14.46 -1.88 -11.16
N ARG A 222 -15.08 -0.71 -10.99
CA ARG A 222 -15.62 0.11 -12.08
C ARG A 222 -14.78 1.34 -12.42
N ALA A 223 -13.57 1.46 -11.91
CA ALA A 223 -12.70 2.58 -12.22
C ALA A 223 -12.60 2.82 -13.73
N THR A 224 -12.95 4.04 -14.19
CA THR A 224 -12.99 4.40 -15.61
C THR A 224 -11.62 4.28 -16.27
N LEU A 225 -10.58 4.77 -15.62
CA LEU A 225 -9.21 4.74 -16.14
C LEU A 225 -8.33 3.76 -15.36
N GLY A 226 -8.63 3.53 -14.09
CA GLY A 226 -7.74 2.84 -13.18
C GLY A 226 -6.52 3.70 -12.81
N SER A 227 -5.63 3.11 -12.01
CA SER A 227 -4.43 3.79 -11.52
C SER A 227 -3.36 2.74 -11.23
N PRO A 228 -2.07 2.98 -11.49
CA PRO A 228 -0.99 2.08 -11.08
C PRO A 228 -0.96 1.81 -9.58
N ALA A 229 -1.44 2.75 -8.75
CA ALA A 229 -1.59 2.59 -7.30
C ALA A 229 -2.56 1.46 -6.91
N LYS A 230 -3.47 1.06 -7.81
CA LYS A 230 -4.40 -0.07 -7.58
C LYS A 230 -3.74 -1.45 -7.67
N VAL A 231 -2.50 -1.55 -8.12
CA VAL A 231 -1.71 -2.80 -8.01
C VAL A 231 -1.29 -3.04 -6.56
N GLY A 232 -0.98 -1.95 -5.84
CA GLY A 232 -0.64 -1.94 -4.42
C GLY A 232 0.05 -0.64 -4.06
N PHE A 233 -0.42 0.03 -3.02
CA PHE A 233 0.18 1.28 -2.60
C PHE A 233 0.32 1.28 -1.07
N CYS A 234 1.54 1.16 -0.61
CA CYS A 234 1.88 1.14 0.81
C CYS A 234 3.23 1.81 1.02
N PHE A 235 3.33 2.64 2.04
CA PHE A 235 4.57 3.26 2.46
C PHE A 235 4.56 3.51 3.97
N ALA A 236 5.76 3.73 4.54
CA ALA A 236 5.88 4.17 5.93
C ALA A 236 6.02 5.69 5.99
N GLU A 237 5.47 6.30 7.05
CA GLU A 237 5.74 7.69 7.38
C GLU A 237 7.16 7.84 7.95
N ASN A 238 7.83 8.94 7.63
CA ASN A 238 9.15 9.29 8.17
C ASN A 238 9.00 9.97 9.54
N GLU A 239 8.68 9.20 10.57
CA GLU A 239 8.42 9.70 11.92
C GLU A 239 9.66 10.24 12.61
N VAL A 240 10.82 9.64 12.34
CA VAL A 240 12.10 10.00 12.99
C VAL A 240 12.48 11.47 12.72
N ASN A 241 12.12 11.96 11.53
CA ASN A 241 12.44 13.32 11.11
C ASN A 241 11.21 14.24 11.09
N SER A 242 10.05 13.78 11.60
CA SER A 242 8.83 14.57 11.68
C SER A 242 8.71 15.27 13.04
N PRO A 243 8.89 16.59 13.10
CA PRO A 243 8.74 17.34 14.36
C PRO A 243 7.27 17.57 14.75
N TRP A 244 6.32 17.22 13.87
CA TRP A 244 4.89 17.45 14.07
C TRP A 244 4.13 16.22 14.57
N GLY A 245 4.87 15.15 14.93
CA GLY A 245 4.29 13.85 15.21
C GLY A 245 3.84 13.13 13.94
N SER A 246 3.30 11.95 14.09
CA SER A 246 2.88 11.10 12.98
C SER A 246 1.38 11.29 12.63
N LEU A 247 0.97 10.73 11.48
CA LEU A 247 -0.43 10.58 11.14
C LEU A 247 -1.17 9.80 12.23
N ALA A 248 -0.58 8.73 12.73
CA ALA A 248 -1.15 7.92 13.80
C ALA A 248 -1.42 8.74 15.06
N THR A 249 -0.46 9.55 15.52
CA THR A 249 -0.62 10.40 16.71
C THR A 249 -1.67 11.48 16.49
N SER A 250 -1.76 12.06 15.30
CA SER A 250 -2.81 13.01 14.96
C SER A 250 -4.22 12.39 14.95
N ARG A 251 -4.31 11.07 14.87
CA ARG A 251 -5.55 10.29 14.93
C ARG A 251 -5.78 9.64 16.30
N GLY A 252 -5.05 10.07 17.33
CA GLY A 252 -5.24 9.65 18.72
C GLY A 252 -4.49 8.38 19.15
N TRP A 253 -3.60 7.84 18.32
CA TRP A 253 -2.76 6.69 18.66
C TRP A 253 -1.49 7.14 19.38
N ARG A 254 -0.91 6.27 20.19
CA ARG A 254 0.36 6.56 20.88
C ARG A 254 1.55 6.27 19.96
N GLU A 255 2.66 6.95 20.18
CA GLU A 255 3.90 6.79 19.41
C GLU A 255 4.50 5.38 19.50
N ASP A 256 4.24 4.66 20.61
CA ASP A 256 4.73 3.30 20.81
C ASP A 256 3.86 2.22 20.15
N GLN A 257 2.69 2.58 19.65
CA GLN A 257 1.80 1.68 18.91
C GLN A 257 2.16 1.63 17.43
N SER A 258 2.15 0.42 16.90
CA SER A 258 2.26 0.22 15.44
C SER A 258 0.87 0.22 14.81
N THR A 259 0.68 1.03 13.78
CA THR A 259 -0.63 1.17 13.13
C THR A 259 -0.52 1.16 11.60
N VAL A 260 -1.60 0.84 10.95
CA VAL A 260 -1.82 1.08 9.53
C VAL A 260 -3.05 1.95 9.33
N THR A 261 -2.89 3.04 8.61
CA THR A 261 -4.03 3.87 8.16
C THR A 261 -4.32 3.56 6.72
N VAL A 262 -5.56 3.22 6.42
CA VAL A 262 -6.06 2.99 5.06
C VAL A 262 -6.83 4.22 4.60
N PHE A 263 -6.49 4.72 3.43
CA PHE A 263 -7.09 5.88 2.80
C PHE A 263 -7.51 5.52 1.36
N ALA A 264 -8.73 5.86 0.96
CA ALA A 264 -9.19 5.65 -0.41
C ALA A 264 -8.62 6.74 -1.31
N GLY A 265 -7.53 6.44 -2.02
CA GLY A 265 -6.76 7.44 -2.77
C GLY A 265 -6.42 7.04 -4.19
N GLU A 266 -6.14 8.04 -5.02
CA GLU A 266 -5.58 7.91 -6.37
C GLU A 266 -4.05 7.74 -6.32
N SER A 267 -3.41 7.74 -7.49
CA SER A 267 -1.95 7.86 -7.58
C SER A 267 -1.47 9.24 -7.11
N PRO A 268 -0.27 9.33 -6.51
CA PRO A 268 0.28 10.59 -6.06
C PRO A 268 0.53 11.55 -7.24
N ARG A 269 0.08 12.78 -7.10
CA ARG A 269 0.45 13.89 -7.97
C ARG A 269 1.60 14.67 -7.34
N ILE A 270 2.70 14.77 -8.05
CA ILE A 270 3.87 15.49 -7.56
C ILE A 270 3.58 17.01 -7.53
N PHE A 271 3.92 17.62 -6.41
CA PHE A 271 3.98 19.06 -6.19
C PHE A 271 5.44 19.48 -6.10
N VAL A 272 5.82 20.52 -6.82
CA VAL A 272 7.16 21.08 -6.81
C VAL A 272 7.13 22.57 -6.47
N ASP A 273 7.89 22.99 -5.48
CA ASP A 273 8.13 24.41 -5.19
C ASP A 273 9.59 24.66 -4.80
N GLN A 274 10.38 25.00 -5.77
CA GLN A 274 11.81 25.32 -5.61
C GLN A 274 12.08 26.81 -5.33
N ARG A 275 11.05 27.64 -5.23
CA ARG A 275 11.19 29.10 -5.12
C ARG A 275 10.81 29.66 -3.78
N SER A 276 9.81 29.12 -3.12
CA SER A 276 9.36 29.58 -1.80
C SER A 276 10.48 29.45 -0.76
N ARG A 277 10.69 30.53 -0.02
CA ARG A 277 11.73 30.61 1.01
C ARG A 277 11.17 30.82 2.41
N ASN A 278 9.86 31.09 2.51
CA ASN A 278 9.14 31.26 3.75
C ASN A 278 7.84 30.46 3.73
N PRO A 279 7.27 30.17 4.91
CA PRO A 279 6.03 29.42 5.06
C PRO A 279 4.86 29.97 4.28
N GLU A 280 4.66 31.29 4.30
CA GLU A 280 3.49 31.95 3.71
C GLU A 280 3.48 31.80 2.17
N SER A 281 4.65 31.86 1.54
CA SER A 281 4.74 31.60 0.10
C SER A 281 4.45 30.15 -0.24
N LEU A 282 5.01 29.21 0.53
CA LEU A 282 4.82 27.77 0.28
C LEU A 282 3.37 27.36 0.54
N ILE A 283 2.73 27.88 1.60
CA ILE A 283 1.31 27.63 1.89
C ILE A 283 0.40 28.06 0.75
N ARG A 284 0.63 29.25 0.17
CA ARG A 284 -0.17 29.71 -0.99
C ARG A 284 -0.05 28.79 -2.19
N HIS A 285 1.16 28.29 -2.49
CA HIS A 285 1.35 27.36 -3.59
C HIS A 285 0.75 25.98 -3.31
N LEU A 286 0.90 25.47 -2.08
CA LEU A 286 0.24 24.24 -1.66
C LEU A 286 -1.28 24.36 -1.75
N ALA A 287 -1.86 25.47 -1.29
CA ALA A 287 -3.29 25.73 -1.39
C ALA A 287 -3.76 25.73 -2.85
N GLN A 288 -3.04 26.38 -3.77
CA GLN A 288 -3.38 26.37 -5.20
C GLN A 288 -3.38 24.94 -5.77
N ALA A 289 -2.41 24.12 -5.37
CA ALA A 289 -2.33 22.73 -5.81
C ALA A 289 -3.46 21.87 -5.21
N LEU A 290 -3.83 22.12 -3.96
CA LEU A 290 -4.90 21.42 -3.26
C LEU A 290 -6.30 21.85 -3.73
N ARG A 291 -6.49 23.09 -4.16
CA ARG A 291 -7.79 23.59 -4.69
C ARG A 291 -8.31 22.77 -5.86
N VAL A 292 -7.42 22.24 -6.70
CA VAL A 292 -7.80 21.46 -7.88
C VAL A 292 -7.89 19.95 -7.63
N THR A 293 -7.74 19.53 -6.36
CA THR A 293 -7.86 18.13 -5.97
C THR A 293 -9.28 17.62 -6.23
N GLY A 294 -9.38 16.52 -6.97
CA GLY A 294 -10.65 16.01 -7.48
C GLY A 294 -11.24 16.93 -8.57
N SER A 295 -11.85 18.01 -8.16
CA SER A 295 -12.34 19.08 -9.03
C SER A 295 -12.27 20.41 -8.27
N PRO A 296 -11.98 21.54 -8.92
CA PRO A 296 -12.03 22.85 -8.29
C PRO A 296 -13.41 23.17 -7.69
N ARG A 297 -14.47 22.57 -8.23
CA ARG A 297 -15.85 22.75 -7.81
C ARG A 297 -16.29 21.85 -6.66
N MET A 298 -15.54 20.80 -6.36
CA MET A 298 -15.85 19.89 -5.23
C MET A 298 -15.31 20.49 -3.95
N LEU A 299 -16.20 20.99 -3.09
CA LEU A 299 -15.89 21.49 -1.77
C LEU A 299 -16.55 20.59 -0.72
N LEU A 300 -15.83 20.31 0.37
CA LEU A 300 -16.26 19.49 1.52
C LEU A 300 -16.53 18.00 1.21
N GLY A 301 -16.73 17.64 -0.03
CA GLY A 301 -17.16 16.29 -0.44
C GLY A 301 -16.02 15.34 -0.76
N ILE A 302 -14.76 15.75 -0.61
CA ILE A 302 -13.58 14.94 -0.93
C ILE A 302 -12.49 15.20 0.09
N ASP A 303 -11.78 14.16 0.46
CA ASP A 303 -10.60 14.24 1.32
C ASP A 303 -9.32 14.19 0.49
N ALA A 304 -8.19 14.53 1.06
CA ALA A 304 -6.87 14.41 0.42
C ALA A 304 -5.80 14.06 1.44
N MET A 305 -4.71 13.49 0.93
CA MET A 305 -3.49 13.29 1.71
C MET A 305 -2.36 14.11 1.08
N LEU A 306 -1.74 14.95 1.89
CA LEU A 306 -0.54 15.71 1.56
C LEU A 306 0.68 14.99 2.13
N VAL A 307 1.55 14.53 1.25
CA VAL A 307 2.83 13.92 1.62
C VAL A 307 3.89 14.99 1.50
N LEU A 308 4.33 15.54 2.64
CA LEU A 308 5.39 16.55 2.70
C LEU A 308 6.77 15.89 2.68
N SER A 309 7.65 16.38 1.81
CA SER A 309 9.07 16.01 1.89
C SER A 309 9.76 16.69 3.06
N PRO A 310 10.90 16.15 3.53
CA PRO A 310 11.70 16.79 4.59
C PRO A 310 12.09 18.22 4.27
N GLU A 311 12.43 18.54 3.02
CA GLU A 311 12.83 19.90 2.63
C GLU A 311 11.66 20.91 2.68
N HIS A 312 10.46 20.52 2.27
CA HIS A 312 9.29 21.39 2.41
C HIS A 312 8.88 21.52 3.88
N MET A 313 8.93 20.43 4.64
CA MET A 313 8.68 20.42 6.08
C MET A 313 9.63 21.40 6.81
N ALA A 314 10.91 21.37 6.47
CA ALA A 314 11.93 22.22 7.07
C ALA A 314 11.61 23.73 6.92
N ARG A 315 10.95 24.14 5.82
CA ARG A 315 10.55 25.55 5.65
C ARG A 315 9.60 26.06 6.73
N PHE A 316 8.72 25.19 7.21
CA PHE A 316 7.80 25.50 8.30
C PHE A 316 8.48 25.42 9.67
N VAL A 317 9.23 24.36 9.88
CA VAL A 317 9.92 24.09 11.15
C VAL A 317 10.97 25.15 11.46
N ASP A 318 11.81 25.53 10.48
CA ASP A 318 12.84 26.57 10.62
C ASP A 318 12.24 27.95 10.95
N ALA A 319 10.99 28.18 10.55
CA ALA A 319 10.23 29.37 10.88
C ALA A 319 9.46 29.26 12.21
N GLY A 320 9.58 28.14 12.92
CA GLY A 320 8.92 27.91 14.21
C GLY A 320 7.45 27.48 14.09
N TRP A 321 6.97 27.06 12.91
CA TRP A 321 5.60 26.62 12.73
C TRP A 321 5.41 25.17 13.20
N GLY A 322 4.44 25.00 14.09
CA GLY A 322 3.92 23.68 14.43
C GLY A 322 2.88 23.18 13.43
N ARG A 323 2.38 21.94 13.62
CA ARG A 323 1.31 21.36 12.81
C ARG A 323 0.06 22.23 12.81
N ASN A 324 -0.32 22.80 13.97
CA ASN A 324 -1.52 23.63 14.09
C ASN A 324 -1.39 24.94 13.31
N ASP A 325 -0.21 25.57 13.33
CA ASP A 325 0.04 26.82 12.58
C ASP A 325 -0.06 26.54 11.07
N PHE A 326 0.53 25.43 10.62
CA PHE A 326 0.45 24.97 9.24
C PHE A 326 -1.00 24.73 8.81
N MET A 327 -1.76 23.95 9.59
CA MET A 327 -3.15 23.61 9.26
C MET A 327 -4.04 24.84 9.25
N ALA A 328 -3.86 25.75 10.20
CA ALA A 328 -4.62 27.01 10.27
C ALA A 328 -4.34 27.89 9.04
N ALA A 329 -3.07 28.14 8.73
CA ALA A 329 -2.70 28.98 7.59
C ALA A 329 -3.14 28.36 6.25
N LEU A 330 -3.02 27.04 6.10
CA LEU A 330 -3.46 26.34 4.90
C LEU A 330 -4.99 26.37 4.79
N GLY A 331 -5.71 26.22 5.89
CA GLY A 331 -7.16 26.31 5.94
C GLY A 331 -7.68 27.67 5.48
N GLU A 332 -7.04 28.75 5.91
CA GLU A 332 -7.38 30.13 5.47
C GLU A 332 -7.20 30.31 3.94
N GLU A 333 -6.09 29.82 3.38
CA GLU A 333 -5.83 29.89 1.93
C GLU A 333 -6.75 28.94 1.11
N LEU A 334 -7.35 27.94 1.76
CA LEU A 334 -8.29 26.99 1.17
C LEU A 334 -9.77 27.42 1.38
N LEU A 335 -10.03 28.58 1.92
CA LEU A 335 -11.36 29.19 1.89
C LEU A 335 -11.67 29.73 0.50
N ILE A 336 -12.65 29.11 -0.14
CA ILE A 336 -13.04 29.38 -1.53
C ILE A 336 -14.33 30.18 -1.53
N ASN A 337 -14.37 31.26 -2.30
CA ASN A 337 -15.60 32.01 -2.48
C ASN A 337 -16.62 31.13 -3.23
N SER A 338 -17.77 30.92 -2.63
CA SER A 338 -18.81 30.07 -3.20
C SER A 338 -19.21 30.48 -4.62
N GLU A 339 -19.17 31.78 -4.96
CA GLU A 339 -19.52 32.28 -6.28
C GLU A 339 -18.60 31.74 -7.39
N GLU A 340 -17.35 31.36 -7.05
CA GLU A 340 -16.41 30.75 -8.00
C GLU A 340 -16.79 29.32 -8.40
N VAL A 341 -17.60 28.66 -7.57
CA VAL A 341 -17.90 27.24 -7.69
C VAL A 341 -19.40 26.93 -7.72
N LEU A 342 -20.27 27.94 -7.69
CA LEU A 342 -21.69 27.76 -7.90
C LEU A 342 -21.93 27.06 -9.23
N SER A 343 -22.71 26.00 -9.21
CA SER A 343 -23.13 25.29 -10.40
C SER A 343 -24.63 25.19 -10.48
N GLY A 344 -25.17 25.24 -11.71
CA GLY A 344 -26.57 24.97 -11.95
C GLY A 344 -26.88 23.47 -12.06
N ALA A 345 -25.98 22.58 -11.65
CA ALA A 345 -26.16 21.15 -11.73
C ALA A 345 -27.02 20.66 -10.58
N ASP A 346 -28.31 20.59 -10.81
CA ASP A 346 -29.25 20.03 -9.85
C ASP A 346 -28.96 18.54 -9.61
N GLY A 347 -28.48 18.22 -8.42
CA GLY A 347 -28.35 16.85 -7.93
C GLY A 347 -27.13 16.06 -8.37
N ILE A 348 -26.19 16.65 -9.09
CA ILE A 348 -24.90 16.02 -9.39
C ILE A 348 -23.76 16.79 -8.72
N ALA A 349 -22.88 16.06 -8.12
CA ALA A 349 -21.91 16.35 -7.12
C ALA A 349 -20.80 17.37 -7.45
N GLU A 350 -20.94 18.23 -8.42
CA GLU A 350 -19.97 19.29 -8.69
C GLU A 350 -20.51 20.69 -8.42
N GLY A 351 -19.80 21.41 -7.55
CA GLY A 351 -20.13 22.76 -7.15
C GLY A 351 -21.11 22.83 -5.97
N LEU A 352 -21.45 24.02 -5.60
CA LEU A 352 -22.33 24.31 -4.46
C LEU A 352 -23.73 24.70 -4.93
N PRO A 353 -24.77 24.40 -4.15
CA PRO A 353 -26.12 24.92 -4.43
C PRO A 353 -26.12 26.45 -4.34
N THR A 354 -27.00 27.08 -5.10
CA THR A 354 -27.17 28.56 -5.10
C THR A 354 -27.45 29.17 -3.71
N ALA A 355 -27.99 28.36 -2.79
CA ALA A 355 -28.19 28.78 -1.38
C ALA A 355 -26.87 29.07 -0.63
N ALA A 356 -25.74 28.64 -1.16
CA ALA A 356 -24.41 28.91 -0.60
C ALA A 356 -23.81 30.24 -1.09
N ALA A 357 -24.49 30.97 -1.98
CA ALA A 357 -23.98 32.22 -2.56
C ALA A 357 -23.56 33.23 -1.48
N GLY A 358 -22.47 33.94 -1.76
CA GLY A 358 -21.92 34.97 -0.86
C GLY A 358 -21.18 34.45 0.38
N ARG A 359 -20.94 33.14 0.46
CA ARG A 359 -20.18 32.52 1.57
C ARG A 359 -18.77 32.09 1.10
N LYS A 360 -17.84 32.11 2.03
CA LYS A 360 -16.56 31.35 1.87
C LYS A 360 -16.76 29.96 2.42
N VAL A 361 -16.32 28.96 1.68
CA VAL A 361 -16.48 27.54 2.02
C VAL A 361 -15.10 26.89 1.98
N PRO A 362 -14.71 26.10 2.98
CA PRO A 362 -13.44 25.40 2.95
C PRO A 362 -13.41 24.33 1.84
N LYS A 363 -12.24 24.10 1.29
CA LYS A 363 -12.03 23.04 0.28
C LYS A 363 -12.30 21.66 0.87
N PHE A 364 -11.80 21.41 2.06
CA PHE A 364 -11.95 20.14 2.78
C PHE A 364 -12.81 20.34 4.02
N ARG A 365 -13.49 19.28 4.45
CA ARG A 365 -14.13 19.21 5.76
C ARG A 365 -13.08 19.21 6.88
N ASP A 366 -13.50 19.36 8.11
CA ASP A 366 -12.65 19.16 9.28
C ASP A 366 -12.04 17.75 9.20
N GLU A 367 -10.73 17.64 9.47
CA GLU A 367 -9.93 16.39 9.36
C GLU A 367 -9.87 15.75 7.95
N GLY A 368 -10.46 16.38 6.92
CA GLY A 368 -10.44 15.86 5.54
C GLY A 368 -9.10 16.02 4.80
N LEU A 369 -8.13 16.72 5.40
CA LEU A 369 -6.76 16.81 4.88
C LEU A 369 -5.79 16.07 5.81
N LEU A 370 -5.34 14.89 5.39
CA LEU A 370 -4.30 14.14 6.08
C LEU A 370 -2.93 14.70 5.67
N VAL A 371 -2.05 14.88 6.65
CA VAL A 371 -0.68 15.34 6.40
C VAL A 371 0.30 14.32 6.96
N VAL A 372 1.18 13.81 6.10
CA VAL A 372 2.22 12.84 6.44
C VAL A 372 3.57 13.32 5.93
N GLN A 373 4.65 12.90 6.56
CA GLN A 373 6.00 13.16 6.07
C GLN A 373 6.58 11.90 5.43
N ALA A 374 7.03 11.98 4.18
CA ALA A 374 7.81 10.92 3.53
C ALA A 374 8.61 11.50 2.36
N GLY A 375 9.59 10.73 1.92
CA GLY A 375 10.43 11.10 0.78
C GLY A 375 11.86 11.43 1.17
N GLY A 376 12.68 11.67 0.17
CA GLY A 376 14.06 12.12 0.34
C GLY A 376 14.17 13.63 0.66
N ASP A 377 15.36 14.03 1.02
CA ASP A 377 15.74 15.39 1.45
C ASP A 377 16.34 16.23 0.31
N ALA A 378 15.92 16.01 -0.92
CA ALA A 378 16.42 16.72 -2.09
C ALA A 378 15.31 17.05 -3.11
N GLY A 379 15.39 18.22 -3.72
CA GLY A 379 14.63 18.63 -4.89
C GLY A 379 13.37 19.44 -4.61
N LEU A 380 12.98 19.65 -3.37
CA LEU A 380 11.79 20.44 -2.97
C LEU A 380 10.52 19.91 -3.68
N PHE A 381 10.30 18.62 -3.55
CA PHE A 381 9.12 17.90 -4.05
C PHE A 381 8.28 17.39 -2.89
N SER A 382 6.97 17.50 -3.02
CA SER A 382 5.97 16.86 -2.18
C SER A 382 4.95 16.14 -3.07
N ALA A 383 3.98 15.47 -2.49
CA ALA A 383 2.95 14.82 -3.27
C ALA A 383 1.56 15.07 -2.67
N ILE A 384 0.56 15.08 -3.54
CA ILE A 384 -0.85 15.14 -3.16
C ILE A 384 -1.53 13.88 -3.67
N ILE A 385 -2.20 13.15 -2.80
CA ILE A 385 -3.01 11.99 -3.11
C ILE A 385 -4.47 12.41 -2.96
N THR A 386 -5.19 12.47 -4.06
CA THR A 386 -6.62 12.78 -4.07
C THR A 386 -7.39 11.62 -3.46
N GLY A 387 -8.32 11.90 -2.56
CA GLY A 387 -9.24 10.91 -2.02
C GLY A 387 -10.48 10.71 -2.87
N TRP A 388 -11.38 9.86 -2.37
CA TRP A 388 -12.73 9.69 -2.89
C TRP A 388 -13.73 10.54 -2.09
N SER A 389 -15.01 10.48 -2.46
CA SER A 389 -16.09 11.08 -1.69
C SER A 389 -16.04 10.61 -0.24
N ASN A 390 -16.25 11.52 0.68
CA ASN A 390 -16.27 11.27 2.12
C ASN A 390 -17.70 11.14 2.66
N GLY A 391 -17.82 10.88 3.97
CA GLY A 391 -19.09 10.77 4.67
C GLY A 391 -19.85 9.46 4.40
N PRO A 392 -21.14 9.37 4.80
CA PRO A 392 -21.89 8.11 4.87
C PRO A 392 -22.05 7.35 3.56
N GLY A 393 -21.94 8.03 2.42
CA GLY A 393 -21.98 7.40 1.09
C GLY A 393 -20.60 7.26 0.43
N GLY A 394 -19.56 7.74 1.10
CA GLY A 394 -18.20 7.76 0.63
C GLY A 394 -17.28 6.81 1.41
N SER A 395 -16.05 7.25 1.65
CA SER A 395 -15.04 6.52 2.42
C SER A 395 -14.33 7.47 3.37
N ASP A 396 -14.21 7.08 4.61
CA ASP A 396 -13.40 7.76 5.61
C ASP A 396 -12.10 6.98 5.86
N PRO A 397 -10.99 7.67 6.17
CA PRO A 397 -9.73 6.99 6.53
C PRO A 397 -9.92 6.17 7.81
N VAL A 398 -9.43 4.93 7.80
CA VAL A 398 -9.50 4.03 8.97
C VAL A 398 -8.11 3.68 9.42
N THR A 399 -7.84 3.82 10.73
CA THR A 399 -6.57 3.41 11.34
C THR A 399 -6.80 2.20 12.23
N HIS A 400 -5.99 1.17 12.05
CA HIS A 400 -6.04 -0.05 12.84
C HIS A 400 -4.68 -0.36 13.48
N GLU A 401 -4.69 -0.88 14.70
CA GLU A 401 -3.47 -1.33 15.37
C GLU A 401 -2.92 -2.60 14.71
N ILE A 402 -1.60 -2.65 14.58
CA ILE A 402 -0.87 -3.84 14.09
C ILE A 402 -0.42 -4.65 15.32
N THR A 403 -1.11 -5.76 15.55
CA THR A 403 -0.78 -6.72 16.62
C THR A 403 -0.04 -7.92 16.04
N PRO A 404 0.95 -8.49 16.79
CA PRO A 404 1.72 -9.66 16.36
C PRO A 404 0.90 -10.92 16.12
#